data_7eb941d30f4beaac17543e07f7206f55
#
_entry.id   7eb941d30f4beaac17543e07f7206f55
#
_cell.length_a   1.000
_cell.length_b   1.000
_cell.length_c   1.000
_cell.angle_alpha   90.00
_cell.angle_beta   90.00
_cell.angle_gamma   90.00
#
_symmetry.space_group_name_H-M   'P 1'
#
loop_
_entity.id
_entity.type
_entity.pdbx_description
1 polymer ?
#
loop_
_entity_poly.entity_id
_entity_poly.type
_entity_poly.pdbx_seq_one_letter_code
_entity_poly.pdbx_strand_id
1 'polypeptide(L)'
;TIDHMVEALEGTPLMIFQTIVSANAETFDLYMNNMRSLAVEMFKMAELVIINRCTKATPRATYRRSIKAVNRSVQVVFDSMVPGEDMGEEEEELPFDISGDEIHLEDDDYGVWFIDAMERPELYDGKTMVMKTRVFKAMRMPKGTFVPGRHAMTCCADDIQFIGYLCHTNHAKSSTIKSLKNKMWITLTAEVKVEYNEEYKDKGPVLYAKRIEAAEPPEEELVYF
;
A
#
# COMPACT_ATOMS: atom_id res chain seq x y z
N THR A 1 -21.28 5.85 13.77
CA THR A 1 -20.04 6.09 13.02
C THR A 1 -19.36 7.34 13.57
N ILE A 2 -18.08 7.53 13.24
CA ILE A 2 -17.31 8.74 13.61
C ILE A 2 -17.97 9.99 13.04
N ASP A 3 -18.54 9.92 11.85
CA ASP A 3 -19.26 11.01 11.21
C ASP A 3 -20.40 11.55 12.08
N HIS A 4 -21.20 10.68 12.68
CA HIS A 4 -22.24 11.10 13.63
C HIS A 4 -21.69 11.78 14.88
N MET A 5 -20.48 11.41 15.31
CA MET A 5 -19.80 12.11 16.42
C MET A 5 -19.32 13.49 16.00
N VAL A 6 -18.77 13.62 14.79
CA VAL A 6 -18.35 14.90 14.22
C VAL A 6 -19.56 15.83 14.09
N GLU A 7 -20.66 15.35 13.50
CA GLU A 7 -21.92 16.12 13.40
C GLU A 7 -22.45 16.56 14.78
N ALA A 8 -22.41 15.66 15.77
CA ALA A 8 -22.87 15.97 17.13
C ALA A 8 -22.01 17.02 17.85
N LEU A 9 -20.78 17.21 17.41
CA LEU A 9 -19.86 18.22 17.96
C LEU A 9 -19.95 19.58 17.24
N GLU A 10 -20.63 19.64 16.10
CA GLU A 10 -20.83 20.90 15.37
C GLU A 10 -21.52 21.94 16.24
N GLY A 11 -20.95 23.15 16.28
CA GLY A 11 -21.46 24.26 17.11
C GLY A 11 -21.14 24.18 18.61
N THR A 12 -20.38 23.15 19.03
CA THR A 12 -19.84 23.07 20.41
C THR A 12 -18.38 23.55 20.44
N PRO A 13 -17.84 23.96 21.62
CA PRO A 13 -16.41 24.29 21.76
C PRO A 13 -15.50 23.06 21.84
N LEU A 14 -16.02 21.84 21.64
CA LEU A 14 -15.27 20.59 21.69
C LEU A 14 -14.68 20.28 20.33
N MET A 15 -13.49 19.67 20.33
CA MET A 15 -12.83 19.16 19.14
C MET A 15 -12.31 17.75 19.38
N ILE A 16 -12.33 16.92 18.34
CA ILE A 16 -11.68 15.60 18.39
C ILE A 16 -10.18 15.86 18.32
N PHE A 17 -9.46 15.44 19.36
CA PHE A 17 -8.01 15.58 19.41
C PHE A 17 -7.31 14.39 18.75
N GLN A 18 -7.84 13.19 18.94
CA GLN A 18 -7.29 11.97 18.37
C GLN A 18 -8.38 10.91 18.22
N THR A 19 -8.30 10.15 17.15
CA THR A 19 -9.16 8.99 16.87
C THR A 19 -8.37 7.71 17.05
N ILE A 20 -8.75 6.91 18.06
CA ILE A 20 -8.12 5.64 18.38
C ILE A 20 -9.13 4.52 18.15
N VAL A 21 -8.74 3.49 17.39
CA VAL A 21 -9.52 2.27 17.18
C VAL A 21 -8.83 1.13 17.89
N SER A 22 -9.58 0.39 18.70
CA SER A 22 -9.09 -0.83 19.33
C SER A 22 -9.74 -2.05 18.69
N ALA A 23 -8.94 -3.01 18.26
CA ALA A 23 -9.38 -4.28 17.69
C ALA A 23 -8.75 -5.45 18.45
N ASN A 24 -9.50 -6.56 18.52
CA ASN A 24 -9.05 -7.77 19.22
C ASN A 24 -8.42 -8.73 18.20
N ALA A 25 -7.16 -9.13 18.42
CA ALA A 25 -6.43 -10.06 17.56
C ALA A 25 -7.16 -11.39 17.35
N GLU A 26 -7.84 -11.92 18.39
CA GLU A 26 -8.55 -13.21 18.30
C GLU A 26 -9.75 -13.18 17.36
N THR A 27 -10.32 -11.99 17.11
CA THR A 27 -11.52 -11.81 16.28
C THR A 27 -11.27 -10.98 15.05
N PHE A 28 -10.06 -10.53 14.83
CA PHE A 28 -9.71 -9.64 13.71
C PHE A 28 -10.11 -10.24 12.36
N ASP A 29 -9.68 -11.46 12.09
CA ASP A 29 -10.01 -12.18 10.85
C ASP A 29 -11.51 -12.39 10.68
N LEU A 30 -12.23 -12.68 11.78
CA LEU A 30 -13.67 -12.82 11.75
C LEU A 30 -14.36 -11.53 11.29
N TYR A 31 -13.93 -10.39 11.82
CA TYR A 31 -14.47 -9.08 11.41
C TYR A 31 -14.06 -8.72 9.98
N MET A 32 -12.82 -8.96 9.60
CA MET A 32 -12.34 -8.68 8.24
C MET A 32 -13.03 -9.57 7.19
N ASN A 33 -13.38 -10.80 7.52
CA ASN A 33 -14.06 -11.71 6.58
C ASN A 33 -15.57 -11.49 6.50
N ASN A 34 -16.23 -11.12 7.61
CA ASN A 34 -17.71 -11.08 7.66
C ASN A 34 -18.29 -9.66 7.76
N MET A 35 -17.50 -8.70 8.26
CA MET A 35 -17.96 -7.33 8.50
C MET A 35 -16.91 -6.32 7.98
N ARG A 36 -16.27 -6.66 6.88
CA ARG A 36 -15.11 -5.91 6.35
C ARG A 36 -15.40 -4.45 6.13
N SER A 37 -16.55 -4.10 5.53
CA SER A 37 -16.93 -2.71 5.28
C SER A 37 -16.98 -1.88 6.57
N LEU A 38 -17.50 -2.46 7.66
CA LEU A 38 -17.54 -1.77 8.96
C LEU A 38 -16.13 -1.56 9.54
N ALA A 39 -15.28 -2.59 9.50
CA ALA A 39 -13.91 -2.52 9.97
C ALA A 39 -13.10 -1.48 9.16
N VAL A 40 -13.23 -1.49 7.84
CA VAL A 40 -12.60 -0.54 6.93
C VAL A 40 -13.04 0.89 7.22
N GLU A 41 -14.34 1.13 7.44
CA GLU A 41 -14.86 2.47 7.78
C GLU A 41 -14.25 2.99 9.09
N MET A 42 -14.09 2.13 10.09
CA MET A 42 -13.42 2.50 11.33
C MET A 42 -11.94 2.83 11.14
N PHE A 43 -11.21 2.03 10.36
CA PHE A 43 -9.78 2.25 10.12
C PHE A 43 -9.49 3.49 9.26
N LYS A 44 -10.38 3.86 8.32
CA LYS A 44 -10.24 5.07 7.49
C LYS A 44 -10.05 6.35 8.31
N MET A 45 -10.71 6.43 9.46
CA MET A 45 -10.72 7.62 10.31
C MET A 45 -9.75 7.54 11.50
N ALA A 46 -9.06 6.41 11.66
CA ALA A 46 -8.16 6.21 12.78
C ALA A 46 -6.81 6.91 12.57
N GLU A 47 -6.28 7.55 13.61
CA GLU A 47 -4.89 7.99 13.69
C GLU A 47 -4.01 6.92 14.34
N LEU A 48 -4.61 6.11 15.21
CA LEU A 48 -3.96 5.00 15.89
C LEU A 48 -4.91 3.80 15.91
N VAL A 49 -4.40 2.64 15.52
CA VAL A 49 -5.08 1.34 15.70
C VAL A 49 -4.27 0.51 16.68
N ILE A 50 -4.93 0.06 17.74
CA ILE A 50 -4.34 -0.84 18.74
C ILE A 50 -4.95 -2.22 18.54
N ILE A 51 -4.14 -3.18 18.12
CA ILE A 51 -4.54 -4.59 18.09
C ILE A 51 -4.14 -5.18 19.43
N ASN A 52 -5.14 -5.42 20.27
CA ASN A 52 -4.92 -5.98 21.59
C ASN A 52 -5.03 -7.52 21.63
N ARG A 53 -4.64 -8.13 22.74
CA ARG A 53 -4.66 -9.59 22.97
C ARG A 53 -3.83 -10.37 21.96
N CYS A 54 -2.75 -9.77 21.50
CA CYS A 54 -1.81 -10.44 20.62
C CYS A 54 -1.04 -11.55 21.35
N THR A 55 -0.70 -12.57 20.61
CA THR A 55 0.22 -13.64 21.01
C THR A 55 1.38 -13.69 20.01
N LYS A 56 2.39 -14.50 20.28
CA LYS A 56 3.48 -14.72 19.33
C LYS A 56 3.03 -15.33 17.99
N ALA A 57 1.87 -15.98 17.97
CA ALA A 57 1.28 -16.56 16.76
C ALA A 57 0.38 -15.57 15.99
N THR A 58 0.16 -14.35 16.50
CA THR A 58 -0.64 -13.33 15.81
C THR A 58 0.07 -12.88 14.54
N PRO A 59 -0.58 -12.95 13.35
CA PRO A 59 0.04 -12.56 12.08
C PRO A 59 0.07 -11.03 11.94
N ARG A 60 0.93 -10.38 12.73
CA ARG A 60 0.99 -8.91 12.88
C ARG A 60 1.24 -8.20 11.57
N ALA A 61 2.13 -8.73 10.73
CA ALA A 61 2.46 -8.18 9.43
C ALA A 61 1.23 -8.14 8.51
N THR A 62 0.47 -9.24 8.44
CA THR A 62 -0.78 -9.31 7.65
C THR A 62 -1.82 -8.32 8.17
N TYR A 63 -1.99 -8.22 9.49
CA TYR A 63 -2.94 -7.28 10.08
C TYR A 63 -2.52 -5.83 9.82
N ARG A 64 -1.24 -5.52 9.97
CA ARG A 64 -0.70 -4.19 9.65
C ARG A 64 -0.95 -3.85 8.18
N ARG A 65 -0.62 -4.72 7.24
CA ARG A 65 -0.89 -4.52 5.80
C ARG A 65 -2.35 -4.25 5.51
N SER A 66 -3.25 -5.07 6.05
CA SER A 66 -4.70 -4.91 5.86
C SER A 66 -5.21 -3.54 6.36
N ILE A 67 -4.68 -3.03 7.47
CA ILE A 67 -5.03 -1.73 8.02
C ILE A 67 -4.41 -0.61 7.18
N LYS A 68 -3.13 -0.73 6.82
CA LYS A 68 -2.40 0.25 6.02
C LYS A 68 -2.92 0.37 4.58
N ALA A 69 -3.45 -0.70 4.02
CA ALA A 69 -4.16 -0.67 2.74
C ALA A 69 -5.36 0.28 2.76
N VAL A 70 -6.01 0.40 3.90
CA VAL A 70 -7.17 1.30 4.12
C VAL A 70 -6.72 2.73 4.44
N ASN A 71 -5.75 2.87 5.34
CA ASN A 71 -5.29 4.16 5.84
C ASN A 71 -3.76 4.13 6.03
N ARG A 72 -3.05 4.72 5.06
CA ARG A 72 -1.58 4.69 5.00
C ARG A 72 -0.90 5.45 6.14
N SER A 73 -1.54 6.49 6.66
CA SER A 73 -0.97 7.35 7.70
C SER A 73 -1.21 6.85 9.12
N VAL A 74 -2.07 5.83 9.30
CA VAL A 74 -2.41 5.31 10.62
C VAL A 74 -1.22 4.65 11.32
N GLN A 75 -1.06 4.90 12.60
CA GLN A 75 -0.14 4.12 13.43
C GLN A 75 -0.82 2.81 13.84
N VAL A 76 -0.08 1.69 13.77
CA VAL A 76 -0.59 0.38 14.20
C VAL A 76 0.31 -0.15 15.31
N VAL A 77 -0.29 -0.43 16.45
CA VAL A 77 0.39 -0.95 17.64
C VAL A 77 -0.21 -2.30 18.02
N PHE A 78 0.64 -3.25 18.36
CA PHE A 78 0.25 -4.58 18.83
C PHE A 78 0.52 -4.69 20.33
N ASP A 79 -0.53 -5.00 21.08
CA ASP A 79 -0.48 -5.13 22.53
C ASP A 79 -0.63 -6.61 22.93
N SER A 80 0.32 -7.09 23.71
CA SER A 80 0.37 -8.49 24.15
C SER A 80 -0.79 -8.81 25.11
N MET A 81 -1.27 -10.07 25.04
CA MET A 81 -2.17 -10.63 26.05
C MET A 81 -1.49 -10.70 27.42
N VAL A 82 -0.17 -10.79 27.46
CA VAL A 82 0.62 -10.87 28.70
C VAL A 82 1.16 -9.47 29.04
N PRO A 83 0.74 -8.88 30.17
CA PRO A 83 1.21 -7.56 30.56
C PRO A 83 2.73 -7.46 30.66
N GLY A 84 3.32 -6.47 29.99
CA GLY A 84 4.75 -6.22 29.97
C GLY A 84 5.58 -7.14 29.07
N GLU A 85 4.93 -8.03 28.31
CA GLU A 85 5.61 -8.81 27.28
C GLU A 85 5.91 -7.90 26.08
N ASP A 86 7.18 -7.79 25.73
CA ASP A 86 7.58 -7.19 24.46
C ASP A 86 7.29 -8.17 23.32
N MET A 87 6.46 -7.77 22.39
CA MET A 87 6.13 -8.57 21.22
C MET A 87 7.29 -8.68 20.23
N GLY A 88 8.35 -7.88 20.42
CA GLY A 88 9.50 -7.82 19.52
C GLY A 88 9.14 -7.30 18.11
N GLU A 89 10.15 -7.14 17.30
CA GLU A 89 9.94 -6.92 15.86
C GLU A 89 9.55 -8.25 15.20
N GLU A 90 8.55 -8.22 14.35
CA GLU A 90 8.20 -9.37 13.51
C GLU A 90 9.05 -9.28 12.23
N GLU A 91 9.84 -10.31 11.97
CA GLU A 91 10.42 -10.48 10.65
C GLU A 91 9.26 -10.80 9.68
N GLU A 92 8.96 -9.85 8.81
CA GLU A 92 7.91 -10.01 7.82
C GLU A 92 8.44 -10.89 6.68
N GLU A 93 7.93 -12.13 6.60
CA GLU A 93 8.16 -12.97 5.42
C GLU A 93 7.37 -12.39 4.25
N LEU A 94 8.11 -11.85 3.27
CA LEU A 94 7.54 -11.40 2.01
C LEU A 94 7.33 -12.62 1.09
N PRO A 95 6.28 -12.63 0.26
CA PRO A 95 6.05 -13.72 -0.68
C PRO A 95 7.07 -13.76 -1.83
N PHE A 96 7.93 -12.75 -1.94
CA PHE A 96 8.98 -12.61 -2.95
C PHE A 96 10.35 -12.36 -2.30
N ASP A 97 11.41 -12.75 -2.99
CA ASP A 97 12.78 -12.58 -2.50
C ASP A 97 13.29 -11.16 -2.75
N ILE A 98 13.69 -10.48 -1.66
CA ILE A 98 14.29 -9.14 -1.69
C ILE A 98 15.81 -9.15 -1.47
N SER A 99 16.45 -10.32 -1.37
CA SER A 99 17.89 -10.42 -1.07
C SER A 99 18.77 -9.98 -2.25
N GLY A 100 18.28 -10.13 -3.49
CA GLY A 100 18.97 -9.75 -4.70
C GLY A 100 18.88 -8.27 -5.07
N ASP A 101 19.67 -7.85 -6.06
CA ASP A 101 19.59 -6.51 -6.65
C ASP A 101 18.41 -6.37 -7.62
N GLU A 102 17.92 -7.48 -8.16
CA GLU A 102 16.76 -7.53 -9.03
C GLU A 102 15.66 -8.37 -8.37
N ILE A 103 14.49 -7.81 -8.23
CA ILE A 103 13.32 -8.38 -7.56
C ILE A 103 12.23 -8.60 -8.62
N HIS A 104 11.79 -9.84 -8.76
CA HIS A 104 10.69 -10.22 -9.64
C HIS A 104 9.42 -10.34 -8.82
N LEU A 105 8.39 -9.57 -9.20
CA LEU A 105 7.06 -9.66 -8.59
C LEU A 105 6.14 -10.49 -9.47
N GLU A 106 5.54 -11.49 -8.87
CA GLU A 106 4.39 -12.18 -9.46
C GLU A 106 3.15 -11.27 -9.41
N ASP A 107 2.12 -11.64 -10.17
CA ASP A 107 0.93 -10.80 -10.30
C ASP A 107 0.23 -10.54 -8.96
N ASP A 108 0.21 -11.54 -8.06
CA ASP A 108 -0.45 -11.49 -6.74
C ASP A 108 0.38 -10.71 -5.69
N ASP A 109 1.68 -10.57 -5.91
CA ASP A 109 2.59 -9.93 -4.94
C ASP A 109 2.56 -8.41 -4.99
N TYR A 110 1.99 -7.82 -6.05
CA TYR A 110 2.04 -6.38 -6.28
C TYR A 110 1.45 -5.56 -5.12
N GLY A 111 0.34 -6.02 -4.54
CA GLY A 111 -0.30 -5.33 -3.40
C GLY A 111 0.58 -5.33 -2.16
N VAL A 112 1.17 -6.48 -1.85
CA VAL A 112 2.09 -6.65 -0.72
C VAL A 112 3.32 -5.76 -0.90
N TRP A 113 3.96 -5.82 -2.07
CA TRP A 113 5.09 -4.96 -2.40
C TRP A 113 4.77 -3.48 -2.27
N PHE A 114 3.61 -3.06 -2.76
CA PHE A 114 3.23 -1.64 -2.74
C PHE A 114 3.13 -1.09 -1.31
N ILE A 115 2.55 -1.85 -0.39
CA ILE A 115 2.47 -1.44 1.02
C ILE A 115 3.85 -1.50 1.68
N ASP A 116 4.59 -2.58 1.46
CA ASP A 116 5.90 -2.77 2.08
C ASP A 116 6.91 -1.71 1.62
N ALA A 117 6.96 -1.42 0.32
CA ALA A 117 7.84 -0.38 -0.21
C ALA A 117 7.48 1.04 0.28
N MET A 118 6.23 1.26 0.67
CA MET A 118 5.82 2.52 1.29
C MET A 118 6.26 2.60 2.76
N GLU A 119 6.21 1.49 3.51
CA GLU A 119 6.54 1.45 4.93
C GLU A 119 8.03 1.31 5.18
N ARG A 120 8.73 0.58 4.32
CA ARG A 120 10.18 0.29 4.43
C ARG A 120 10.90 0.59 3.10
N PRO A 121 10.81 1.84 2.60
CA PRO A 121 11.33 2.19 1.28
C PRO A 121 12.83 1.93 1.15
N GLU A 122 13.58 2.03 2.24
CA GLU A 122 15.02 1.79 2.28
C GLU A 122 15.44 0.36 1.87
N LEU A 123 14.55 -0.63 2.03
CA LEU A 123 14.81 -2.01 1.61
C LEU A 123 14.87 -2.14 0.07
N TYR A 124 14.28 -1.20 -0.63
CA TYR A 124 14.15 -1.21 -2.09
C TYR A 124 15.04 -0.16 -2.76
N ASP A 125 15.68 0.73 -2.00
CA ASP A 125 16.50 1.81 -2.57
C ASP A 125 17.69 1.26 -3.37
N GLY A 126 17.78 1.67 -4.63
CA GLY A 126 18.78 1.19 -5.59
C GLY A 126 18.47 -0.17 -6.24
N LYS A 127 17.46 -0.90 -5.78
CA LYS A 127 17.08 -2.19 -6.36
C LYS A 127 16.28 -2.04 -7.65
N THR A 128 16.32 -3.07 -8.47
CA THR A 128 15.60 -3.15 -9.74
C THR A 128 14.37 -4.02 -9.57
N MET A 129 13.20 -3.48 -9.86
CA MET A 129 11.93 -4.22 -9.84
C MET A 129 11.56 -4.67 -11.25
N VAL A 130 11.12 -5.91 -11.39
CA VAL A 130 10.49 -6.46 -12.61
C VAL A 130 9.06 -6.82 -12.27
N MET A 131 8.10 -6.17 -12.92
CA MET A 131 6.70 -6.33 -12.57
C MET A 131 5.77 -6.09 -13.75
N LYS A 132 4.60 -6.72 -13.75
CA LYS A 132 3.52 -6.47 -14.70
C LYS A 132 2.57 -5.43 -14.15
N THR A 133 2.40 -4.33 -14.89
CA THR A 133 1.62 -3.17 -14.45
C THR A 133 0.79 -2.58 -15.55
N ARG A 134 -0.20 -1.80 -15.19
CA ARG A 134 -1.02 -1.01 -16.09
C ARG A 134 -0.55 0.45 -16.07
N VAL A 135 -0.47 1.07 -17.21
CA VAL A 135 -0.04 2.47 -17.37
C VAL A 135 -1.16 3.43 -16.99
N PHE A 136 -0.89 4.33 -16.06
CA PHE A 136 -1.75 5.48 -15.78
C PHE A 136 -1.04 6.79 -16.10
N LYS A 137 -1.70 7.64 -16.90
CA LYS A 137 -1.23 8.99 -17.25
C LYS A 137 -2.35 9.99 -16.99
N ALA A 138 -2.12 10.93 -16.09
CA ALA A 138 -3.01 12.07 -15.90
C ALA A 138 -2.58 13.27 -16.75
N MET A 139 -3.52 14.13 -17.12
CA MET A 139 -3.28 15.31 -17.98
C MET A 139 -2.27 16.31 -17.39
N ARG A 140 -2.15 16.34 -16.05
CA ARG A 140 -1.27 17.30 -15.34
C ARG A 140 0.06 16.70 -14.89
N MET A 141 0.35 15.44 -15.25
CA MET A 141 1.63 14.82 -14.89
C MET A 141 2.80 15.47 -15.65
N PRO A 142 3.99 15.55 -15.02
CA PRO A 142 5.20 16.01 -15.69
C PRO A 142 5.50 15.21 -16.97
N LYS A 143 6.06 15.88 -17.98
CA LYS A 143 6.46 15.19 -19.21
C LYS A 143 7.52 14.12 -18.91
N GLY A 144 7.36 12.93 -19.51
CA GLY A 144 8.30 11.82 -19.28
C GLY A 144 8.01 11.03 -18.00
N THR A 145 6.85 11.24 -17.39
CA THR A 145 6.41 10.46 -16.23
C THR A 145 5.08 9.73 -16.49
N PHE A 146 4.87 8.68 -15.75
CA PHE A 146 3.60 7.94 -15.66
C PHE A 146 3.55 7.20 -14.33
N VAL A 147 2.42 6.62 -13.99
CA VAL A 147 2.30 5.72 -12.85
C VAL A 147 2.06 4.31 -13.38
N PRO A 148 3.05 3.40 -13.27
CA PRO A 148 2.82 1.97 -13.42
C PRO A 148 2.11 1.47 -12.17
N GLY A 149 0.96 0.81 -12.35
CA GLY A 149 0.17 0.42 -11.20
C GLY A 149 -0.82 -0.70 -11.48
N ARG A 150 -1.58 -1.04 -10.46
CA ARG A 150 -2.65 -2.02 -10.50
C ARG A 150 -3.90 -1.44 -9.83
N HIS A 151 -5.06 -1.96 -10.16
CA HIS A 151 -6.26 -1.71 -9.39
C HIS A 151 -6.26 -2.63 -8.17
N ALA A 152 -6.43 -2.04 -7.00
CA ALA A 152 -6.49 -2.77 -5.74
C ALA A 152 -7.87 -2.65 -5.12
N MET A 153 -8.36 -3.74 -4.58
CA MET A 153 -9.62 -3.79 -3.85
C MET A 153 -9.35 -4.07 -2.37
N THR A 154 -9.85 -3.19 -1.50
CA THR A 154 -9.66 -3.33 -0.06
C THR A 154 -10.83 -4.06 0.59
N CYS A 155 -12.07 -3.72 0.26
CA CYS A 155 -13.24 -4.35 0.89
C CYS A 155 -14.36 -4.73 -0.08
N CYS A 156 -14.62 -3.96 -1.13
CA CYS A 156 -15.71 -4.20 -2.07
C CYS A 156 -15.45 -3.47 -3.39
N ALA A 157 -16.31 -3.70 -4.37
CA ALA A 157 -16.17 -3.09 -5.70
C ALA A 157 -16.18 -1.55 -5.70
N ASP A 158 -16.83 -0.92 -4.72
CA ASP A 158 -16.89 0.54 -4.60
C ASP A 158 -15.59 1.15 -4.06
N ASP A 159 -14.69 0.31 -3.53
CA ASP A 159 -13.42 0.70 -2.93
C ASP A 159 -12.19 0.40 -3.82
N ILE A 160 -12.43 0.14 -5.10
CA ILE A 160 -11.34 -0.13 -6.04
C ILE A 160 -10.56 1.17 -6.30
N GLN A 161 -9.26 1.15 -5.97
CA GLN A 161 -8.35 2.26 -6.18
C GLN A 161 -7.20 1.85 -7.09
N PHE A 162 -6.70 2.80 -7.88
CA PHE A 162 -5.48 2.58 -8.64
C PHE A 162 -4.27 2.93 -7.75
N ILE A 163 -3.40 1.95 -7.52
CA ILE A 163 -2.20 2.10 -6.70
C ILE A 163 -0.95 1.98 -7.56
N GLY A 164 0.07 2.75 -7.24
CA GLY A 164 1.37 2.75 -7.93
C GLY A 164 2.22 3.94 -7.54
N TYR A 165 3.49 3.88 -7.90
CA TYR A 165 4.46 4.94 -7.65
C TYR A 165 4.77 5.72 -8.93
N LEU A 166 5.18 6.98 -8.78
CA LEU A 166 5.62 7.79 -9.90
C LEU A 166 6.81 7.12 -10.59
N CYS A 167 6.78 7.06 -11.92
CA CYS A 167 7.85 6.49 -12.72
C CYS A 167 8.37 7.50 -13.75
N HIS A 168 9.69 7.71 -13.74
CA HIS A 168 10.41 8.50 -14.72
C HIS A 168 10.87 7.61 -15.88
N THR A 169 10.72 8.12 -17.12
CA THR A 169 11.08 7.41 -18.34
C THR A 169 12.43 7.82 -18.92
N ASN A 170 13.19 8.65 -18.21
CA ASN A 170 14.41 9.29 -18.73
C ASN A 170 15.49 8.31 -19.18
N HIS A 171 15.49 7.08 -18.66
CA HIS A 171 16.45 6.03 -18.99
C HIS A 171 15.90 4.99 -19.97
N ALA A 172 14.60 5.03 -20.29
CA ALA A 172 14.01 4.11 -21.26
C ALA A 172 14.20 4.59 -22.69
N LYS A 173 14.23 3.65 -23.66
CA LYS A 173 14.41 4.00 -25.08
C LYS A 173 13.25 4.89 -25.57
N SER A 174 13.59 5.97 -26.26
CA SER A 174 12.63 6.99 -26.74
C SER A 174 11.48 6.44 -27.60
N SER A 175 11.71 5.36 -28.33
CA SER A 175 10.67 4.68 -29.15
C SER A 175 9.57 4.08 -28.30
N THR A 176 9.92 3.44 -27.19
CA THR A 176 8.97 2.80 -26.25
C THR A 176 8.10 3.83 -25.54
N ILE A 177 8.70 4.96 -25.15
CA ILE A 177 7.97 6.05 -24.48
C ILE A 177 6.87 6.64 -25.36
N LYS A 178 7.12 6.76 -26.68
CA LYS A 178 6.15 7.30 -27.64
C LYS A 178 4.97 6.35 -27.87
N SER A 179 5.16 5.04 -27.73
CA SER A 179 4.10 4.04 -27.89
C SER A 179 3.27 3.82 -26.62
N LEU A 180 3.70 4.35 -25.47
CA LEU A 180 3.06 4.14 -24.18
C LEU A 180 1.70 4.84 -24.11
N LYS A 181 0.63 4.07 -24.17
CA LYS A 181 -0.75 4.55 -24.08
C LYS A 181 -1.29 4.37 -22.66
N ASN A 182 -2.19 5.28 -22.25
CA ASN A 182 -2.92 5.12 -21.00
C ASN A 182 -3.71 3.82 -20.98
N LYS A 183 -3.76 3.15 -19.84
CA LYS A 183 -4.42 1.85 -19.62
C LYS A 183 -3.78 0.64 -20.32
N MET A 184 -2.61 0.81 -20.96
CA MET A 184 -1.87 -0.29 -21.57
C MET A 184 -1.22 -1.15 -20.49
N TRP A 185 -1.21 -2.47 -20.67
CA TRP A 185 -0.44 -3.40 -19.86
C TRP A 185 1.00 -3.47 -20.35
N ILE A 186 1.93 -3.49 -19.40
CA ILE A 186 3.36 -3.52 -19.66
C ILE A 186 4.07 -4.41 -18.64
N THR A 187 5.17 -5.01 -19.06
CA THR A 187 6.21 -5.50 -18.15
C THR A 187 7.21 -4.36 -17.98
N LEU A 188 7.35 -3.89 -16.75
CA LEU A 188 8.25 -2.81 -16.38
C LEU A 188 9.46 -3.37 -15.64
N THR A 189 10.67 -2.99 -16.10
CA THR A 189 11.91 -3.10 -15.33
C THR A 189 12.32 -1.71 -14.92
N ALA A 190 12.35 -1.42 -13.63
CA ALA A 190 12.65 -0.10 -13.10
C ALA A 190 13.52 -0.14 -11.85
N GLU A 191 14.43 0.80 -11.72
CA GLU A 191 15.17 1.05 -10.49
C GLU A 191 14.29 1.85 -9.52
N VAL A 192 14.29 1.45 -8.26
CA VAL A 192 13.65 2.18 -7.17
C VAL A 192 14.65 3.18 -6.59
N LYS A 193 14.20 4.40 -6.31
CA LYS A 193 14.94 5.38 -5.53
C LYS A 193 14.04 5.98 -4.47
N VAL A 194 14.60 6.19 -3.30
CA VAL A 194 13.88 6.86 -2.21
C VAL A 194 14.11 8.36 -2.30
N GLU A 195 13.09 9.07 -2.72
CA GLU A 195 13.16 10.52 -2.95
C GLU A 195 11.99 11.23 -2.24
N TYR A 196 12.19 12.53 -1.95
CA TYR A 196 11.10 13.36 -1.46
C TYR A 196 10.08 13.57 -2.57
N ASN A 197 8.82 13.30 -2.26
CA ASN A 197 7.71 13.51 -3.18
C ASN A 197 6.74 14.53 -2.61
N GLU A 198 6.47 15.58 -3.37
CA GLU A 198 5.57 16.67 -2.94
C GLU A 198 4.13 16.21 -2.72
N GLU A 199 3.67 15.16 -3.43
CA GLU A 199 2.32 14.61 -3.25
C GLU A 199 2.16 13.90 -1.91
N TYR A 200 3.20 13.22 -1.43
CA TYR A 200 3.19 12.55 -0.13
C TYR A 200 3.68 13.45 1.00
N LYS A 201 4.35 14.56 0.67
CA LYS A 201 5.06 15.46 1.60
C LYS A 201 6.10 14.72 2.47
N ASP A 202 6.61 13.63 1.95
CA ASP A 202 7.58 12.75 2.62
C ASP A 202 8.46 12.04 1.58
N LYS A 203 9.47 11.31 2.07
CA LYS A 203 10.29 10.43 1.24
C LYS A 203 9.54 9.13 0.96
N GLY A 204 9.62 8.69 -0.28
CA GLY A 204 9.00 7.44 -0.69
C GLY A 204 9.59 6.91 -2.00
N PRO A 205 9.13 5.74 -2.46
CA PRO A 205 9.63 5.12 -3.67
C PRO A 205 9.26 5.95 -4.91
N VAL A 206 10.26 6.19 -5.75
CA VAL A 206 10.12 6.72 -7.11
C VAL A 206 10.80 5.74 -8.06
N LEU A 207 10.16 5.44 -9.17
CA LEU A 207 10.64 4.46 -10.13
C LEU A 207 11.36 5.14 -11.30
N TYR A 208 12.43 4.51 -11.77
CA TYR A 208 13.19 4.93 -12.94
C TYR A 208 13.22 3.80 -13.96
N ALA A 209 12.41 3.92 -15.00
CA ALA A 209 12.26 2.88 -16.01
C ALA A 209 13.57 2.61 -16.75
N LYS A 210 14.05 1.36 -16.68
CA LYS A 210 15.18 0.82 -17.46
C LYS A 210 14.67 0.16 -18.75
N ARG A 211 13.58 -0.62 -18.65
CA ARG A 211 12.96 -1.36 -19.76
C ARG A 211 11.45 -1.34 -19.62
N ILE A 212 10.76 -1.17 -20.72
CA ILE A 212 9.29 -1.21 -20.80
C ILE A 212 8.92 -2.05 -22.01
N GLU A 213 8.14 -3.09 -21.82
CA GLU A 213 7.66 -3.97 -22.88
C GLU A 213 6.14 -4.07 -22.81
N ALA A 214 5.48 -4.20 -23.95
CA ALA A 214 4.05 -4.48 -23.98
C ALA A 214 3.78 -5.86 -23.38
N ALA A 215 2.74 -5.98 -22.60
CA ALA A 215 2.32 -7.23 -21.99
C ALA A 215 0.82 -7.46 -22.18
N GLU A 216 0.41 -8.71 -22.12
CA GLU A 216 -1.00 -9.07 -21.99
C GLU A 216 -1.46 -8.86 -20.55
N PRO A 217 -2.77 -8.59 -20.34
CA PRO A 217 -3.32 -8.55 -19.00
C PRO A 217 -3.00 -9.82 -18.20
N PRO A 218 -2.83 -9.73 -16.88
CA PRO A 218 -2.78 -10.92 -16.03
C PRO A 218 -4.15 -11.61 -15.99
N GLU A 219 -4.21 -12.82 -15.49
CA GLU A 219 -5.45 -13.56 -15.31
C GLU A 219 -6.37 -12.84 -14.33
N GLU A 220 -5.81 -12.37 -13.21
CA GLU A 220 -6.49 -11.50 -12.24
C GLU A 220 -5.94 -10.07 -12.34
N GLU A 221 -6.79 -9.13 -12.78
CA GLU A 221 -6.38 -7.72 -12.92
C GLU A 221 -6.36 -6.97 -11.59
N LEU A 222 -7.18 -7.39 -10.62
CA LEU A 222 -7.22 -6.81 -9.29
C LEU A 222 -6.11 -7.40 -8.42
N VAL A 223 -5.60 -6.58 -7.51
CA VAL A 223 -4.70 -7.02 -6.46
C VAL A 223 -5.33 -6.81 -5.08
N TYR A 224 -4.88 -7.60 -4.14
CA TYR A 224 -5.34 -7.60 -2.76
C TYR A 224 -4.16 -7.39 -1.80
N PHE A 225 -4.47 -7.18 -0.49
CA PHE A 225 -3.48 -6.88 0.54
C PHE A 225 -3.49 -7.93 1.65
#